data_06e88824cde6e5aa2c32c8d13e33a83d
#
_entry.id   06e88824cde6e5aa2c32c8d13e33a83d
#
_cell.length_a   1.000
_cell.length_b   1.000
_cell.length_c   1.000
_cell.angle_alpha   90.00
_cell.angle_beta   90.00
_cell.angle_gamma   90.00
#
_symmetry.space_group_name_H-M   'P 1'
#
loop_
_entity.id
_entity.type
_entity.pdbx_description
1 polymer ?
#
loop_
_entity_poly.entity_id
_entity_poly.type
_entity_poly.pdbx_seq_one_letter_code
_entity_poly.pdbx_strand_id
1 'polypeptide(L)'
;GDVYKRQAKLYVTERLMTDGEQKAESNIEVQLNGEDSSAQIVSRSVGKGNSVQTFHPNAIGNSKCQAHIQCDSIIMDHAEVGSIPEIRAKNIDAAIIHEAAIGRINDEQLLKLRTLGLTEEEAEEVIIQNFLN
;
A
#
# COMPACT_ATOMS: atom_id res chain seq x y z
N GLY A 1 9.24 0.68 12.11
CA GLY A 1 10.16 0.06 13.07
C GLY A 1 11.61 0.07 12.64
N ASP A 2 12.48 -0.32 13.55
CA ASP A 2 13.91 -0.40 13.30
C ASP A 2 14.33 -1.86 13.09
N VAL A 3 15.25 -2.07 12.15
CA VAL A 3 15.81 -3.39 11.88
C VAL A 3 17.33 -3.32 12.13
N TYR A 4 17.76 -3.84 13.25
CA TYR A 4 19.13 -3.75 13.70
C TYR A 4 19.96 -5.01 13.49
N LYS A 5 19.30 -6.17 13.47
CA LYS A 5 20.01 -7.44 13.36
C LYS A 5 20.45 -7.69 11.91
N ARG A 6 21.66 -8.27 11.76
CA ARG A 6 22.12 -8.77 10.47
C ARG A 6 21.14 -9.81 9.91
N GLN A 7 20.80 -9.70 8.63
CA GLN A 7 19.84 -10.56 7.91
C GLN A 7 18.43 -10.57 8.51
N ALA A 8 18.11 -9.61 9.37
CA ALA A 8 16.75 -9.47 9.88
C ALA A 8 15.78 -9.09 8.74
N LYS A 9 14.58 -9.65 8.78
CA LYS A 9 13.55 -9.38 7.80
C LYS A 9 12.30 -8.85 8.48
N LEU A 10 11.80 -7.73 7.97
CA LEU A 10 10.56 -7.11 8.44
C LEU A 10 9.52 -7.15 7.33
N TYR A 11 8.31 -7.64 7.65
CA TYR A 11 7.17 -7.61 6.75
C TYR A 11 6.05 -6.82 7.39
N VAL A 12 5.59 -5.79 6.70
CA VAL A 12 4.46 -4.97 7.15
C VAL A 12 3.39 -5.00 6.06
N THR A 13 2.19 -5.35 6.42
CA THR A 13 1.03 -5.28 5.54
C THR A 13 -0.02 -4.38 6.18
N GLU A 14 -0.43 -3.37 5.45
CA GLU A 14 -1.50 -2.45 5.85
C GLU A 14 -2.68 -2.63 4.91
N ARG A 15 -3.89 -2.64 5.49
CA ARG A 15 -5.14 -2.64 4.73
C ARG A 15 -5.98 -1.48 5.24
N LEU A 16 -6.36 -0.58 4.36
CA LEU A 16 -7.08 0.63 4.72
C LEU A 16 -8.29 0.82 3.81
N MET A 17 -9.41 1.18 4.40
CA MET A 17 -10.65 1.45 3.69
C MET A 17 -11.26 2.74 4.21
N THR A 18 -11.60 3.64 3.29
CA THR A 18 -12.25 4.91 3.63
C THR A 18 -13.48 5.12 2.77
N ASP A 19 -14.47 5.81 3.31
CA ASP A 19 -15.72 6.11 2.65
C ASP A 19 -16.27 7.46 3.13
N GLY A 20 -17.33 7.93 2.50
CA GLY A 20 -17.96 9.21 2.85
C GLY A 20 -16.97 10.36 2.71
N GLU A 21 -16.87 11.17 3.73
CA GLU A 21 -15.94 12.31 3.75
C GLU A 21 -14.75 12.08 4.69
N GLN A 22 -14.45 10.83 4.97
CA GLN A 22 -13.32 10.47 5.83
C GLN A 22 -11.99 10.91 5.22
N LYS A 23 -11.09 11.31 6.10
CA LYS A 23 -9.70 11.59 5.73
C LYS A 23 -8.79 10.71 6.58
N ALA A 24 -7.90 10.02 5.94
CA ALA A 24 -6.96 9.13 6.62
C ALA A 24 -5.53 9.42 6.18
N GLU A 25 -4.63 9.41 7.14
CA GLU A 25 -3.20 9.47 6.88
C GLU A 25 -2.55 8.24 7.49
N SER A 26 -1.67 7.60 6.75
CA SER A 26 -0.88 6.48 7.23
C SER A 26 0.59 6.84 7.18
N ASN A 27 1.26 6.74 8.31
CA ASN A 27 2.67 7.05 8.43
C ASN A 27 3.42 5.79 8.88
N ILE A 28 4.31 5.30 8.04
CA ILE A 28 5.15 4.14 8.35
C ILE A 28 6.60 4.54 8.19
N GLU A 29 7.38 4.40 9.26
CA GLU A 29 8.82 4.64 9.22
C GLU A 29 9.57 3.35 9.47
N VAL A 30 10.55 3.07 8.62
CA VAL A 30 11.46 1.93 8.75
C VAL A 30 12.89 2.41 8.65
N GLN A 31 13.71 2.04 9.64
CA GLN A 31 15.16 2.26 9.59
C GLN A 31 15.86 0.90 9.49
N LEU A 32 16.72 0.76 8.50
CA LEU A 32 17.47 -0.47 8.27
C LEU A 32 18.92 -0.20 8.66
N ASN A 33 19.27 -0.59 9.89
CA ASN A 33 20.57 -0.36 10.49
C ASN A 33 21.47 -1.60 10.48
N GLY A 34 20.89 -2.79 10.45
CA GLY A 34 21.63 -4.04 10.40
C GLY A 34 22.09 -4.38 8.99
N GLU A 35 23.35 -4.83 8.86
CA GLU A 35 23.87 -5.27 7.58
C GLU A 35 23.10 -6.48 7.04
N ASP A 36 22.78 -6.48 5.75
CA ASP A 36 21.96 -7.47 5.06
C ASP A 36 20.51 -7.58 5.60
N SER A 37 20.05 -6.55 6.30
CA SER A 37 18.66 -6.45 6.73
C SER A 37 17.74 -6.12 5.55
N SER A 38 16.48 -6.51 5.66
CA SER A 38 15.50 -6.23 4.63
C SER A 38 14.13 -5.89 5.21
N ALA A 39 13.36 -5.12 4.46
CA ALA A 39 11.98 -4.80 4.82
C ALA A 39 11.10 -4.86 3.58
N GLN A 40 9.89 -5.38 3.74
CA GLN A 40 8.84 -5.31 2.73
C GLN A 40 7.60 -4.70 3.34
N ILE A 41 7.15 -3.60 2.75
CA ILE A 41 5.97 -2.88 3.20
C ILE A 41 4.96 -2.92 2.06
N VAL A 42 3.77 -3.47 2.33
CA VAL A 42 2.68 -3.52 1.37
C VAL A 42 1.49 -2.79 1.97
N SER A 43 1.05 -1.72 1.31
CA SER A 43 -0.17 -1.00 1.67
C SER A 43 -1.21 -1.23 0.59
N ARG A 44 -2.36 -1.77 0.98
CA ARG A 44 -3.51 -1.95 0.10
C ARG A 44 -4.66 -1.14 0.64
N SER A 45 -5.22 -0.27 -0.20
CA SER A 45 -6.27 0.62 0.23
C SER A 45 -7.41 0.73 -0.77
N VAL A 46 -8.58 1.01 -0.25
CA VAL A 46 -9.78 1.28 -1.04
C VAL A 46 -10.38 2.60 -0.55
N GLY A 47 -10.56 3.54 -1.46
CA GLY A 47 -11.21 4.81 -1.18
C GLY A 47 -12.54 4.89 -1.90
N LYS A 48 -13.60 5.24 -1.17
CA LYS A 48 -14.95 5.42 -1.68
C LYS A 48 -15.49 6.82 -1.35
N GLY A 49 -16.57 7.20 -1.99
CA GLY A 49 -17.25 8.47 -1.73
C GLY A 49 -16.38 9.67 -2.06
N ASN A 50 -16.28 10.60 -1.14
CA ASN A 50 -15.42 11.77 -1.24
C ASN A 50 -14.22 11.68 -0.28
N SER A 51 -13.85 10.47 0.11
CA SER A 51 -12.78 10.26 1.08
C SER A 51 -11.40 10.58 0.51
N VAL A 52 -10.47 10.89 1.39
CA VAL A 52 -9.09 11.21 1.03
C VAL A 52 -8.14 10.38 1.88
N GLN A 53 -7.21 9.71 1.23
CA GLN A 53 -6.15 8.96 1.89
C GLN A 53 -4.80 9.48 1.47
N THR A 54 -3.88 9.59 2.41
CA THR A 54 -2.49 9.90 2.12
C THR A 54 -1.58 8.93 2.86
N PHE A 55 -0.70 8.27 2.12
CA PHE A 55 0.28 7.33 2.64
C PHE A 55 1.66 7.97 2.64
N HIS A 56 2.31 7.98 3.81
CA HIS A 56 3.65 8.55 3.99
C HIS A 56 4.62 7.44 4.40
N PRO A 57 5.18 6.68 3.46
CA PRO A 57 6.24 5.74 3.79
C PRO A 57 7.57 6.47 3.92
N ASN A 58 8.30 6.20 5.00
CA ASN A 58 9.61 6.73 5.24
C ASN A 58 10.58 5.58 5.49
N ALA A 59 11.53 5.39 4.57
CA ALA A 59 12.51 4.32 4.65
C ALA A 59 13.93 4.91 4.66
N ILE A 60 14.69 4.54 5.67
CA ILE A 60 16.06 5.00 5.84
C ILE A 60 17.00 3.79 5.85
N GLY A 61 17.87 3.71 4.86
CA GLY A 61 18.86 2.65 4.74
C GLY A 61 20.22 3.12 5.22
N ASN A 62 20.61 2.73 6.42
CA ASN A 62 21.87 3.13 7.04
C ASN A 62 22.99 2.09 6.85
N SER A 63 22.68 0.95 6.26
CA SER A 63 23.59 -0.16 6.06
C SER A 63 23.39 -0.77 4.68
N LYS A 64 24.14 -1.81 4.37
CA LYS A 64 23.82 -2.69 3.23
C LYS A 64 22.50 -3.38 3.53
N CYS A 65 21.46 -2.98 2.82
CA CYS A 65 20.09 -3.42 3.11
C CYS A 65 19.23 -3.37 1.85
N GLN A 66 18.04 -3.94 1.94
CA GLN A 66 17.04 -3.90 0.89
C GLN A 66 15.68 -3.53 1.48
N ALA A 67 14.96 -2.64 0.82
CA ALA A 67 13.58 -2.35 1.17
C ALA A 67 12.73 -2.26 -0.09
N HIS A 68 11.55 -2.84 -0.03
CA HIS A 68 10.54 -2.74 -1.08
C HIS A 68 9.25 -2.21 -0.46
N ILE A 69 8.77 -1.10 -0.98
CA ILE A 69 7.52 -0.47 -0.55
C ILE A 69 6.56 -0.53 -1.71
N GLN A 70 5.41 -1.17 -1.51
CA GLN A 70 4.38 -1.27 -2.53
C GLN A 70 3.07 -0.70 -2.00
N CYS A 71 2.51 0.24 -2.73
CA CYS A 71 1.24 0.89 -2.42
C CYS A 71 0.27 0.64 -3.56
N ASP A 72 -0.74 -0.20 -3.32
CA ASP A 72 -1.78 -0.52 -4.29
C ASP A 72 -3.11 0.01 -3.79
N SER A 73 -3.84 0.71 -4.66
CA SER A 73 -5.10 1.35 -4.26
C SER A 73 -6.18 1.21 -5.33
N ILE A 74 -7.39 0.98 -4.87
CA ILE A 74 -8.61 1.07 -5.70
C ILE A 74 -9.35 2.33 -5.30
N ILE A 75 -9.66 3.16 -6.28
CA ILE A 75 -10.45 4.38 -6.10
C ILE A 75 -11.84 4.15 -6.67
N MET A 76 -12.85 4.53 -5.90
CA MET A 76 -14.24 4.57 -6.32
C MET A 76 -14.81 5.96 -6.14
N ASP A 77 -15.86 6.28 -6.87
CA ASP A 77 -16.56 7.58 -6.80
C ASP A 77 -15.58 8.76 -7.02
N HIS A 78 -15.54 9.68 -6.08
CA HIS A 78 -14.67 10.86 -6.14
C HIS A 78 -13.53 10.79 -5.11
N ALA A 79 -13.21 9.60 -4.61
CA ALA A 79 -12.14 9.43 -3.64
C ALA A 79 -10.78 9.79 -4.21
N GLU A 80 -9.91 10.26 -3.35
CA GLU A 80 -8.53 10.60 -3.69
C GLU A 80 -7.58 9.78 -2.82
N VAL A 81 -6.56 9.21 -3.46
CA VAL A 81 -5.49 8.48 -2.78
C VAL A 81 -4.16 9.01 -3.28
N GLY A 82 -3.30 9.36 -2.36
CA GLY A 82 -1.96 9.84 -2.68
C GLY A 82 -0.89 9.17 -1.84
N SER A 83 0.35 9.21 -2.32
CA SER A 83 1.51 8.70 -1.60
C SER A 83 2.61 9.77 -1.63
N ILE A 84 3.18 10.04 -0.45
CA ILE A 84 4.30 10.99 -0.30
C ILE A 84 5.45 10.23 0.35
N PRO A 85 6.28 9.53 -0.42
CA PRO A 85 7.39 8.75 0.12
C PRO A 85 8.58 9.62 0.49
N GLU A 86 9.27 9.23 1.56
CA GLU A 86 10.60 9.72 1.89
C GLU A 86 11.56 8.55 1.90
N ILE A 87 12.56 8.58 1.05
CA ILE A 87 13.54 7.51 0.92
C ILE A 87 14.93 8.12 1.08
N ARG A 88 15.69 7.59 2.04
CA ARG A 88 17.07 8.01 2.28
C ARG A 88 17.98 6.79 2.28
N ALA A 89 18.75 6.64 1.22
CA ALA A 89 19.77 5.61 1.12
C ALA A 89 21.11 6.23 1.53
N LYS A 90 21.46 6.08 2.80
CA LYS A 90 22.69 6.67 3.37
C LYS A 90 23.92 5.78 3.20
N ASN A 91 23.72 4.55 2.74
CA ASN A 91 24.80 3.62 2.45
C ASN A 91 24.81 3.31 0.95
N ILE A 92 26.00 3.20 0.37
CA ILE A 92 26.12 2.94 -1.07
C ILE A 92 25.49 1.60 -1.49
N ASP A 93 25.39 0.65 -0.57
CA ASP A 93 24.81 -0.66 -0.81
C ASP A 93 23.36 -0.77 -0.30
N ALA A 94 22.73 0.33 0.04
CA ALA A 94 21.30 0.36 0.36
C ALA A 94 20.47 0.42 -0.91
N ALA A 95 19.56 -0.54 -1.10
CA ALA A 95 18.63 -0.58 -2.21
C ALA A 95 17.20 -0.43 -1.70
N ILE A 96 16.54 0.68 -2.04
CA ILE A 96 15.19 0.96 -1.60
C ILE A 96 14.34 1.25 -2.83
N ILE A 97 13.27 0.45 -3.03
CA ILE A 97 12.37 0.58 -4.16
C ILE A 97 10.98 0.93 -3.66
N HIS A 98 10.37 1.93 -4.26
CA HIS A 98 8.98 2.29 -4.02
C HIS A 98 8.18 2.16 -5.32
N GLU A 99 7.10 1.39 -5.28
CA GLU A 99 6.18 1.21 -6.39
C GLU A 99 4.76 1.57 -5.94
N ALA A 100 4.02 2.24 -6.80
CA ALA A 100 2.64 2.61 -6.52
C ALA A 100 1.76 2.31 -7.74
N ALA A 101 0.60 1.72 -7.49
CA ALA A 101 -0.41 1.50 -8.50
C ALA A 101 -1.76 1.97 -7.97
N ILE A 102 -2.39 2.89 -8.67
CA ILE A 102 -3.70 3.44 -8.30
C ILE A 102 -4.61 3.26 -9.50
N GLY A 103 -5.76 2.62 -9.30
CA GLY A 103 -6.70 2.36 -10.38
C GLY A 103 -8.13 2.22 -9.90
N ARG A 104 -9.00 1.93 -10.86
CA ARG A 104 -10.44 1.72 -10.61
C ARG A 104 -10.79 0.26 -10.86
N ILE A 105 -11.95 -0.16 -10.36
CA ILE A 105 -12.46 -1.51 -10.59
C ILE A 105 -12.62 -1.73 -12.10
N ASN A 106 -12.17 -2.90 -12.56
CA ASN A 106 -12.27 -3.31 -13.95
C ASN A 106 -13.72 -3.67 -14.30
N ASP A 107 -14.28 -3.02 -15.33
CA ASP A 107 -15.66 -3.23 -15.77
C ASP A 107 -15.90 -4.66 -16.25
N GLU A 108 -14.93 -5.32 -16.84
CA GLU A 108 -15.07 -6.71 -17.28
C GLU A 108 -15.24 -7.67 -16.10
N GLN A 109 -14.49 -7.47 -15.03
CA GLN A 109 -14.64 -8.27 -13.81
C GLN A 109 -16.01 -8.04 -13.18
N LEU A 110 -16.44 -6.80 -13.13
CA LEU A 110 -17.75 -6.43 -12.60
C LEU A 110 -18.87 -7.11 -13.40
N LEU A 111 -18.78 -7.05 -14.72
CA LEU A 111 -19.75 -7.68 -15.62
C LEU A 111 -19.82 -9.18 -15.43
N LYS A 112 -18.69 -9.86 -15.33
CA LYS A 112 -18.64 -11.31 -15.11
C LYS A 112 -19.37 -11.71 -13.84
N LEU A 113 -19.13 -10.98 -12.75
CA LEU A 113 -19.79 -11.27 -11.47
C LEU A 113 -21.30 -11.01 -11.54
N ARG A 114 -21.72 -9.98 -12.26
CA ARG A 114 -23.14 -9.69 -12.45
C ARG A 114 -23.85 -10.75 -13.29
N THR A 115 -23.17 -11.35 -14.24
CA THR A 115 -23.74 -12.46 -15.02
C THR A 115 -24.00 -13.71 -14.17
N LEU A 116 -23.35 -13.83 -13.03
CA LEU A 116 -23.57 -14.88 -12.06
C LEU A 116 -24.73 -14.59 -11.09
N GLY A 117 -25.43 -13.48 -11.27
CA GLY A 117 -26.59 -13.10 -10.47
C GLY A 117 -26.32 -12.13 -9.33
N LEU A 118 -25.10 -11.63 -9.21
CA LEU A 118 -24.77 -10.62 -8.19
C LEU A 118 -25.28 -9.23 -8.61
N THR A 119 -25.68 -8.42 -7.64
CA THR A 119 -25.93 -7.01 -7.89
C THR A 119 -24.60 -6.30 -8.13
N GLU A 120 -24.64 -5.08 -8.64
CA GLU A 120 -23.42 -4.29 -8.81
C GLU A 120 -22.67 -4.08 -7.48
N GLU A 121 -23.41 -3.78 -6.42
CA GLU A 121 -22.83 -3.60 -5.08
C GLU A 121 -22.19 -4.88 -4.54
N GLU A 122 -22.86 -6.02 -4.72
CA GLU A 122 -22.32 -7.32 -4.31
C GLU A 122 -21.06 -7.67 -5.10
N ALA A 123 -21.06 -7.41 -6.40
CA ALA A 123 -19.89 -7.65 -7.27
C ALA A 123 -18.70 -6.77 -6.86
N GLU A 124 -18.92 -5.49 -6.60
CA GLU A 124 -17.88 -4.57 -6.10
C GLU A 124 -17.28 -5.08 -4.79
N GLU A 125 -18.13 -5.51 -3.86
CA GLU A 125 -17.68 -6.02 -2.57
C GLU A 125 -16.79 -7.25 -2.70
N VAL A 126 -17.12 -8.17 -3.61
CA VAL A 126 -16.27 -9.35 -3.88
C VAL A 126 -14.89 -8.91 -4.37
N ILE A 127 -14.83 -7.98 -5.30
CA ILE A 127 -13.58 -7.48 -5.85
C ILE A 127 -12.73 -6.80 -4.75
N ILE A 128 -13.36 -5.97 -3.93
CA ILE A 128 -12.71 -5.25 -2.84
C ILE A 128 -12.13 -6.23 -1.82
N GLN A 129 -12.90 -7.22 -1.39
CA GLN A 129 -12.44 -8.20 -0.41
C GLN A 129 -11.26 -9.03 -0.94
N ASN A 130 -11.31 -9.43 -2.18
CA ASN A 130 -10.20 -10.15 -2.80
C ASN A 130 -8.94 -9.27 -2.90
N PHE A 131 -9.11 -8.02 -3.22
CA PHE A 131 -8.00 -7.07 -3.30
C PHE A 131 -7.35 -6.82 -1.93
N LEU A 132 -8.15 -6.67 -0.87
CA LEU A 132 -7.66 -6.39 0.47
C LEU A 132 -7.05 -7.63 1.16
N ASN A 133 -7.41 -8.80 0.73
CA ASN A 133 -6.86 -10.05 1.27
C ASN A 133 -5.62 -10.52 0.45
#